data_b460761a45d52c97018d5133e2146a9d
#
_entry.id   b460761a45d52c97018d5133e2146a9d
#
_cell.length_a   1.000
_cell.length_b   1.000
_cell.length_c   1.000
_cell.angle_alpha   90.00
_cell.angle_beta   90.00
_cell.angle_gamma   90.00
#
_symmetry.space_group_name_H-M   'P 1'
#
loop_
_entity.id
_entity.type
_entity.pdbx_description
1 polymer ?
#
loop_
_entity_poly.entity_id
_entity_poly.type
_entity_poly.pdbx_seq_one_letter_code
_entity_poly.pdbx_strand_id
1 'polypeptide(L)'
;MRAVVTGGAGFIGSTLADRLLADGHEVAAIDNLATGSVANLHGASATGRFEFVELDVRDQSIPAVLERLRPEVVFHLAAQADVRVSVDRPLFDADVNVLGGLNVIEGARAAGARKVVVASSGGTIYGDPDPSDLPVDETHSQHPISPYGVAKKVIDDYLFAFRYLHGADYASLALANVYGPRQDPHGEAGVVAIFAGRLLADEPCTVFGDGEQTRDFVYVDDVVDAFARAALSGEGVRCNIGTGVETSVNLLYRTMADAAGVADGPVYAPARTGELQRSALDPSFAGEVLGWRPTTSLTDGALATLDWFRNR
;
A
#
# COMPACT_ATOMS: atom_id res chain seq x y z
N MET A 1 17.61 0.92 13.93
CA MET A 1 16.59 1.92 14.35
C MET A 1 15.43 1.24 15.05
N ARG A 2 14.69 2.00 15.86
CA ARG A 2 13.39 1.58 16.36
C ARG A 2 12.33 2.11 15.41
N ALA A 3 11.53 1.21 14.84
CA ALA A 3 10.47 1.52 13.88
C ALA A 3 9.10 1.17 14.45
N VAL A 4 8.11 2.01 14.20
CA VAL A 4 6.70 1.67 14.40
C VAL A 4 6.02 1.55 13.05
N VAL A 5 5.25 0.48 12.83
CA VAL A 5 4.47 0.23 11.62
C VAL A 5 2.99 0.18 12.00
N THR A 6 2.21 1.19 11.66
CA THR A 6 0.75 1.11 11.80
C THR A 6 0.14 0.38 10.60
N GLY A 7 -0.92 -0.39 10.79
CA GLY A 7 -1.38 -1.35 9.79
C GLY A 7 -0.41 -2.54 9.67
N GLY A 8 0.35 -2.82 10.76
CA GLY A 8 1.45 -3.75 10.75
C GLY A 8 1.06 -5.23 10.67
N ALA A 9 -0.20 -5.59 10.92
CA ALA A 9 -0.74 -6.93 10.72
C ALA A 9 -1.38 -7.13 9.33
N GLY A 10 -1.45 -6.05 8.53
CA GLY A 10 -1.96 -6.07 7.15
C GLY A 10 -0.95 -6.64 6.15
N PHE A 11 -1.35 -6.67 4.89
CA PHE A 11 -0.57 -7.17 3.76
C PHE A 11 0.81 -6.50 3.64
N ILE A 12 0.85 -5.21 3.33
CA ILE A 12 2.11 -4.47 3.11
C ILE A 12 2.83 -4.28 4.45
N GLY A 13 2.09 -3.93 5.53
CA GLY A 13 2.69 -3.61 6.83
C GLY A 13 3.44 -4.79 7.46
N SER A 14 2.91 -6.01 7.38
CA SER A 14 3.57 -7.19 7.91
C SER A 14 4.81 -7.60 7.09
N THR A 15 4.76 -7.41 5.76
CA THR A 15 5.91 -7.64 4.88
C THR A 15 7.01 -6.61 5.17
N LEU A 16 6.64 -5.34 5.41
CA LEU A 16 7.58 -4.31 5.83
C LEU A 16 8.20 -4.61 7.20
N ALA A 17 7.40 -5.08 8.17
CA ALA A 17 7.91 -5.46 9.49
C ALA A 17 8.96 -6.57 9.38
N ASP A 18 8.71 -7.61 8.58
CA ASP A 18 9.67 -8.68 8.34
C ASP A 18 10.97 -8.15 7.68
N ARG A 19 10.86 -7.27 6.68
CA ARG A 19 12.00 -6.64 6.03
C ARG A 19 12.85 -5.83 7.02
N LEU A 20 12.23 -4.98 7.82
CA LEU A 20 12.93 -4.16 8.81
C LEU A 20 13.62 -5.01 9.88
N LEU A 21 12.99 -6.11 10.32
CA LEU A 21 13.59 -7.06 11.26
C LEU A 21 14.77 -7.79 10.64
N ALA A 22 14.69 -8.19 9.37
CA ALA A 22 15.78 -8.81 8.61
C ALA A 22 16.97 -7.85 8.46
N ASP A 23 16.71 -6.55 8.27
CA ASP A 23 17.73 -5.49 8.22
C ASP A 23 18.33 -5.15 9.61
N GLY A 24 17.91 -5.85 10.66
CA GLY A 24 18.49 -5.71 12.02
C GLY A 24 17.82 -4.66 12.89
N HIS A 25 16.65 -4.18 12.54
CA HIS A 25 15.91 -3.15 13.29
C HIS A 25 15.02 -3.75 14.39
N GLU A 26 14.61 -2.91 15.34
CA GLU A 26 13.54 -3.20 16.29
C GLU A 26 12.23 -2.66 15.73
N VAL A 27 11.17 -3.46 15.75
CA VAL A 27 9.90 -3.11 15.14
C VAL A 27 8.75 -3.28 16.12
N ALA A 28 7.89 -2.27 16.25
CA ALA A 28 6.58 -2.41 16.85
C ALA A 28 5.49 -2.25 15.79
N ALA A 29 4.55 -3.20 15.73
CA ALA A 29 3.38 -3.13 14.87
C ALA A 29 2.17 -2.67 15.66
N ILE A 30 1.43 -1.68 15.14
CA ILE A 30 0.13 -1.24 15.67
C ILE A 30 -0.94 -1.58 14.64
N ASP A 31 -1.97 -2.33 15.06
CA ASP A 31 -3.06 -2.74 14.17
C ASP A 31 -4.32 -3.02 14.99
N ASN A 32 -5.50 -2.72 14.47
CA ASN A 32 -6.78 -3.03 15.11
C ASN A 32 -7.40 -4.35 14.63
N LEU A 33 -6.69 -5.07 13.76
CA LEU A 33 -7.10 -6.35 13.16
C LEU A 33 -8.41 -6.30 12.37
N ALA A 34 -8.84 -5.10 11.91
CA ALA A 34 -10.07 -4.97 11.12
C ALA A 34 -9.98 -5.71 9.77
N THR A 35 -8.80 -5.71 9.15
CA THR A 35 -8.46 -6.43 7.91
C THR A 35 -7.13 -7.17 8.03
N GLY A 36 -6.30 -6.83 9.02
CA GLY A 36 -5.05 -7.49 9.32
C GLY A 36 -5.24 -8.83 10.02
N SER A 37 -4.18 -9.64 10.06
CA SER A 37 -4.19 -10.94 10.73
C SER A 37 -2.93 -11.14 11.57
N VAL A 38 -3.10 -11.61 12.80
CA VAL A 38 -1.98 -11.99 13.68
C VAL A 38 -1.12 -13.09 13.04
N ALA A 39 -1.71 -13.92 12.18
CA ALA A 39 -0.97 -14.95 11.44
C ALA A 39 0.16 -14.36 10.57
N ASN A 40 -0.02 -13.14 10.05
CA ASN A 40 1.00 -12.44 9.28
C ASN A 40 2.23 -12.02 10.13
N LEU A 41 2.10 -12.04 11.46
CA LEU A 41 3.13 -11.59 12.41
C LEU A 41 3.94 -12.75 13.03
N HIS A 42 3.65 -14.00 12.68
CA HIS A 42 4.30 -15.15 13.31
C HIS A 42 5.82 -15.13 13.14
N GLY A 43 6.33 -14.81 11.94
CA GLY A 43 7.76 -14.71 11.67
C GLY A 43 8.41 -13.57 12.47
N ALA A 44 7.78 -12.41 12.48
CA ALA A 44 8.24 -11.25 13.23
C ALA A 44 8.33 -11.54 14.73
N SER A 45 7.30 -12.16 15.31
CA SER A 45 7.22 -12.50 16.75
C SER A 45 8.33 -13.43 17.23
N ALA A 46 8.87 -14.26 16.35
CA ALA A 46 9.95 -15.19 16.69
C ALA A 46 11.34 -14.52 16.81
N THR A 47 11.48 -13.26 16.37
CA THR A 47 12.81 -12.59 16.29
C THR A 47 13.33 -12.04 17.62
N GLY A 48 12.47 -11.89 18.64
CA GLY A 48 12.80 -11.24 19.92
C GLY A 48 13.01 -9.71 19.83
N ARG A 49 12.83 -9.11 18.66
CA ARG A 49 12.95 -7.66 18.38
C ARG A 49 11.66 -7.06 17.86
N PHE A 50 10.53 -7.74 18.12
CA PHE A 50 9.22 -7.36 17.65
C PHE A 50 8.24 -7.21 18.83
N GLU A 51 7.41 -6.16 18.77
CA GLU A 51 6.27 -5.96 19.68
C GLU A 51 4.99 -5.77 18.85
N PHE A 52 3.89 -6.40 19.27
CA PHE A 52 2.58 -6.14 18.68
C PHE A 52 1.69 -5.40 19.68
N VAL A 53 1.06 -4.33 19.21
CA VAL A 53 0.10 -3.53 19.97
C VAL A 53 -1.23 -3.54 19.21
N GLU A 54 -2.24 -4.22 19.74
CA GLU A 54 -3.59 -4.18 19.18
C GLU A 54 -4.24 -2.86 19.55
N LEU A 55 -4.35 -1.94 18.59
CA LEU A 55 -4.89 -0.60 18.81
C LEU A 55 -5.35 0.02 17.51
N ASP A 56 -6.47 0.76 17.55
CA ASP A 56 -6.96 1.56 16.43
C ASP A 56 -6.21 2.90 16.36
N VAL A 57 -5.85 3.36 15.17
CA VAL A 57 -5.16 4.64 14.97
C VAL A 57 -6.00 5.84 15.39
N ARG A 58 -7.33 5.68 15.53
CA ARG A 58 -8.26 6.71 16.04
C ARG A 58 -8.25 6.81 17.55
N ASP A 59 -7.67 5.84 18.25
CA ASP A 59 -7.67 5.83 19.71
C ASP A 59 -6.82 6.98 20.26
N GLN A 60 -7.35 7.66 21.28
CA GLN A 60 -6.68 8.79 21.93
C GLN A 60 -5.40 8.41 22.66
N SER A 61 -5.14 7.13 22.87
CA SER A 61 -3.91 6.62 23.49
C SER A 61 -2.73 6.49 22.53
N ILE A 62 -2.92 6.65 21.21
CA ILE A 62 -1.87 6.57 20.20
C ILE A 62 -0.64 7.43 20.56
N PRO A 63 -0.77 8.71 20.94
CA PRO A 63 0.40 9.51 21.31
C PRO A 63 1.17 8.93 22.51
N ALA A 64 0.47 8.46 23.55
CA ALA A 64 1.12 7.85 24.72
C ALA A 64 1.81 6.53 24.39
N VAL A 65 1.22 5.73 23.47
CA VAL A 65 1.84 4.49 22.97
C VAL A 65 3.10 4.81 22.18
N LEU A 66 3.07 5.79 21.29
CA LEU A 66 4.25 6.22 20.52
C LEU A 66 5.33 6.82 21.43
N GLU A 67 4.98 7.58 22.46
CA GLU A 67 5.92 8.08 23.47
C GLU A 67 6.60 6.92 24.23
N ARG A 68 5.86 5.87 24.60
CA ARG A 68 6.41 4.66 25.22
C ARG A 68 7.37 3.91 24.28
N LEU A 69 6.98 3.74 23.02
CA LEU A 69 7.74 3.00 22.02
C LEU A 69 8.99 3.76 21.54
N ARG A 70 9.00 5.08 21.65
CA ARG A 70 10.09 5.98 21.22
C ARG A 70 10.63 5.65 19.82
N PRO A 71 9.78 5.65 18.77
CA PRO A 71 10.24 5.34 17.43
C PRO A 71 11.21 6.40 16.91
N GLU A 72 12.21 5.97 16.15
CA GLU A 72 13.00 6.85 15.31
C GLU A 72 12.26 7.17 14.00
N VAL A 73 11.53 6.18 13.47
CA VAL A 73 10.72 6.30 12.26
C VAL A 73 9.35 5.67 12.50
N VAL A 74 8.30 6.34 12.05
CA VAL A 74 6.93 5.80 12.01
C VAL A 74 6.55 5.55 10.56
N PHE A 75 6.20 4.32 10.22
CA PHE A 75 5.61 3.93 8.96
C PHE A 75 4.09 3.85 9.12
N HIS A 76 3.37 4.75 8.48
CA HIS A 76 1.92 4.82 8.60
C HIS A 76 1.24 4.18 7.38
N LEU A 77 0.85 2.91 7.54
CA LEU A 77 0.16 2.12 6.53
C LEU A 77 -1.29 1.77 6.92
N ALA A 78 -1.68 1.99 8.19
CA ALA A 78 -3.05 1.80 8.61
C ALA A 78 -4.00 2.70 7.82
N ALA A 79 -5.03 2.12 7.22
CA ALA A 79 -6.03 2.83 6.45
C ALA A 79 -7.31 2.00 6.29
N GLN A 80 -8.43 2.69 6.12
CA GLN A 80 -9.58 2.15 5.41
C GLN A 80 -9.22 2.25 3.91
N ALA A 81 -8.99 1.12 3.23
CA ALA A 81 -8.43 1.11 1.87
C ALA A 81 -9.46 0.81 0.76
N ASP A 82 -10.68 0.38 1.12
CA ASP A 82 -11.74 0.08 0.15
C ASP A 82 -12.38 1.38 -0.39
N VAL A 83 -12.10 1.72 -1.65
CA VAL A 83 -12.66 2.90 -2.34
C VAL A 83 -14.18 2.87 -2.31
N ARG A 84 -14.82 1.70 -2.44
CA ARG A 84 -16.30 1.57 -2.41
C ARG A 84 -16.86 1.91 -1.04
N VAL A 85 -16.20 1.42 0.02
CA VAL A 85 -16.55 1.80 1.40
C VAL A 85 -16.39 3.30 1.62
N SER A 86 -15.38 3.93 1.02
CA SER A 86 -15.21 5.39 1.12
C SER A 86 -16.37 6.15 0.47
N VAL A 87 -16.91 5.67 -0.66
CA VAL A 87 -18.07 6.26 -1.33
C VAL A 87 -19.35 6.07 -0.50
N ASP A 88 -19.56 4.86 0.02
CA ASP A 88 -20.75 4.54 0.81
C ASP A 88 -20.75 5.19 2.21
N ARG A 89 -19.55 5.35 2.80
CA ARG A 89 -19.36 5.81 4.18
C ARG A 89 -18.24 6.85 4.30
N PRO A 90 -18.36 8.02 3.63
CA PRO A 90 -17.27 9.00 3.54
C PRO A 90 -16.83 9.57 4.89
N LEU A 91 -17.72 9.69 5.86
CA LEU A 91 -17.37 10.13 7.22
C LEU A 91 -16.52 9.10 7.96
N PHE A 92 -16.81 7.81 7.79
CA PHE A 92 -15.98 6.73 8.35
C PHE A 92 -14.60 6.69 7.70
N ASP A 93 -14.54 6.86 6.38
CA ASP A 93 -13.27 6.94 5.66
C ASP A 93 -12.41 8.11 6.16
N ALA A 94 -12.99 9.30 6.29
CA ALA A 94 -12.30 10.49 6.81
C ALA A 94 -11.85 10.31 8.27
N ASP A 95 -12.68 9.68 9.12
CA ASP A 95 -12.36 9.39 10.50
C ASP A 95 -11.12 8.50 10.63
N VAL A 96 -11.05 7.42 9.85
CA VAL A 96 -9.89 6.51 9.85
C VAL A 96 -8.68 7.14 9.18
N ASN A 97 -8.85 7.62 7.93
CA ASN A 97 -7.72 7.99 7.08
C ASN A 97 -7.19 9.39 7.36
N VAL A 98 -8.06 10.35 7.73
CA VAL A 98 -7.62 11.72 8.03
C VAL A 98 -7.39 11.90 9.52
N LEU A 99 -8.41 11.69 10.37
CA LEU A 99 -8.26 11.94 11.80
C LEU A 99 -7.32 10.91 12.45
N GLY A 100 -7.44 9.62 12.10
CA GLY A 100 -6.51 8.59 12.55
C GLY A 100 -5.08 8.84 12.06
N GLY A 101 -4.92 9.25 10.79
CA GLY A 101 -3.62 9.64 10.23
C GLY A 101 -2.99 10.81 10.98
N LEU A 102 -3.76 11.86 11.26
CA LEU A 102 -3.29 13.01 12.03
C LEU A 102 -2.91 12.65 13.47
N ASN A 103 -3.67 11.77 14.11
CA ASN A 103 -3.36 11.27 15.44
C ASN A 103 -1.99 10.56 15.48
N VAL A 104 -1.68 9.77 14.45
CA VAL A 104 -0.38 9.11 14.30
C VAL A 104 0.74 10.13 14.02
N ILE A 105 0.53 11.08 13.10
CA ILE A 105 1.53 12.09 12.72
C ILE A 105 1.87 12.98 13.93
N GLU A 106 0.85 13.46 14.64
CA GLU A 106 1.05 14.30 15.84
C GLU A 106 1.71 13.50 16.97
N GLY A 107 1.27 12.26 17.19
CA GLY A 107 1.89 11.37 18.18
C GLY A 107 3.35 11.05 17.85
N ALA A 108 3.68 10.82 16.57
CA ALA A 108 5.06 10.61 16.13
C ALA A 108 5.94 11.83 16.39
N ARG A 109 5.43 13.03 16.07
CA ARG A 109 6.10 14.29 16.34
C ARG A 109 6.34 14.49 17.85
N ALA A 110 5.32 14.27 18.67
CA ALA A 110 5.40 14.42 20.13
C ALA A 110 6.38 13.42 20.75
N ALA A 111 6.44 12.18 20.22
CA ALA A 111 7.40 11.15 20.63
C ALA A 111 8.85 11.42 20.17
N GLY A 112 9.08 12.46 19.36
CA GLY A 112 10.40 12.82 18.84
C GLY A 112 10.88 11.93 17.69
N ALA A 113 9.97 11.29 16.96
CA ALA A 113 10.34 10.58 15.75
C ALA A 113 10.96 11.55 14.71
N ARG A 114 12.08 11.13 14.13
CA ARG A 114 12.79 11.96 13.15
C ARG A 114 12.08 12.01 11.79
N LYS A 115 11.24 11.00 11.49
CA LYS A 115 10.55 10.90 10.19
C LYS A 115 9.26 10.09 10.28
N VAL A 116 8.28 10.49 9.48
CA VAL A 116 7.06 9.71 9.21
C VAL A 116 7.06 9.33 7.72
N VAL A 117 6.94 8.02 7.43
CA VAL A 117 6.80 7.51 6.06
C VAL A 117 5.37 7.00 5.88
N VAL A 118 4.64 7.55 4.91
CA VAL A 118 3.20 7.30 4.76
C VAL A 118 2.90 6.55 3.47
N ALA A 119 2.00 5.58 3.53
CA ALA A 119 1.40 4.97 2.35
C ALA A 119 0.30 5.90 1.80
N SER A 120 0.61 6.62 0.72
CA SER A 120 -0.37 7.32 -0.11
C SER A 120 -0.84 6.42 -1.26
N SER A 121 -1.64 6.91 -2.19
CA SER A 121 -2.23 6.09 -3.26
C SER A 121 -2.15 6.79 -4.61
N GLY A 122 -1.14 6.46 -5.39
CA GLY A 122 -0.97 6.99 -6.75
C GLY A 122 -2.13 6.61 -7.69
N GLY A 123 -2.75 5.46 -7.46
CA GLY A 123 -3.94 5.05 -8.23
C GLY A 123 -5.21 5.88 -7.94
N THR A 124 -5.21 6.80 -6.95
CA THR A 124 -6.42 7.56 -6.59
C THR A 124 -6.22 9.06 -6.42
N ILE A 125 -5.02 9.54 -6.03
CA ILE A 125 -4.79 10.97 -5.77
C ILE A 125 -4.80 11.80 -7.06
N TYR A 126 -4.41 11.24 -8.18
CA TYR A 126 -4.37 11.95 -9.47
C TYR A 126 -5.73 11.97 -10.18
N GLY A 127 -6.71 11.17 -9.72
CA GLY A 127 -8.04 11.08 -10.33
C GLY A 127 -8.02 10.26 -11.62
N ASP A 128 -8.59 10.82 -12.68
CA ASP A 128 -8.68 10.20 -14.01
C ASP A 128 -7.88 11.06 -15.01
N PRO A 129 -6.55 10.84 -15.10
CA PRO A 129 -5.68 11.62 -15.97
C PRO A 129 -5.98 11.33 -17.46
N ASP A 130 -5.67 12.31 -18.32
CA ASP A 130 -5.74 12.07 -19.77
C ASP A 130 -4.80 10.91 -20.14
N PRO A 131 -5.24 9.96 -20.97
CA PRO A 131 -4.40 8.84 -21.41
C PRO A 131 -3.05 9.25 -22.03
N SER A 132 -2.93 10.46 -22.55
CA SER A 132 -1.66 11.00 -23.08
C SER A 132 -0.65 11.40 -21.98
N ASP A 133 -1.11 11.57 -20.74
CA ASP A 133 -0.26 11.96 -19.59
C ASP A 133 0.32 10.74 -18.85
N LEU A 134 -0.06 9.53 -19.26
CA LEU A 134 0.42 8.29 -18.63
C LEU A 134 1.81 7.88 -19.17
N PRO A 135 2.71 7.38 -18.30
CA PRO A 135 2.56 7.30 -16.84
C PRO A 135 2.68 8.69 -16.18
N VAL A 136 1.83 8.98 -15.16
CA VAL A 136 1.84 10.27 -14.47
C VAL A 136 3.03 10.40 -13.53
N ASP A 137 3.68 11.57 -13.53
CA ASP A 137 4.71 11.94 -12.57
C ASP A 137 4.13 12.74 -11.38
N GLU A 138 4.97 13.10 -10.42
CA GLU A 138 4.57 13.81 -9.20
C GLU A 138 4.17 15.28 -9.44
N THR A 139 4.46 15.83 -10.62
CA THR A 139 4.05 17.20 -11.00
C THR A 139 2.63 17.26 -11.53
N HIS A 140 2.05 16.11 -11.88
CA HIS A 140 0.66 16.02 -12.32
C HIS A 140 -0.31 16.50 -11.23
N SER A 141 -1.34 17.24 -11.64
CA SER A 141 -2.35 17.80 -10.73
C SER A 141 -3.12 16.70 -10.00
N GLN A 142 -3.30 16.87 -8.70
CA GLN A 142 -4.09 15.96 -7.87
C GLN A 142 -5.57 16.35 -7.87
N HIS A 143 -6.39 15.58 -8.56
CA HIS A 143 -7.84 15.73 -8.64
C HIS A 143 -8.56 14.43 -8.27
N PRO A 144 -8.46 13.96 -7.00
CA PRO A 144 -9.05 12.70 -6.59
C PRO A 144 -10.57 12.70 -6.80
N ILE A 145 -11.09 11.60 -7.35
CA ILE A 145 -12.52 11.40 -7.66
C ILE A 145 -13.22 10.45 -6.67
N SER A 146 -12.56 10.11 -5.56
CA SER A 146 -13.13 9.30 -4.49
C SER A 146 -12.81 9.90 -3.12
N PRO A 147 -13.65 9.71 -2.09
CA PRO A 147 -13.35 10.14 -0.72
C PRO A 147 -12.01 9.58 -0.20
N TYR A 148 -11.70 8.32 -0.50
CA TYR A 148 -10.40 7.71 -0.17
C TYR A 148 -9.23 8.49 -0.79
N GLY A 149 -9.30 8.80 -2.07
CA GLY A 149 -8.27 9.60 -2.75
C GLY A 149 -8.15 11.00 -2.16
N VAL A 150 -9.28 11.63 -1.80
CA VAL A 150 -9.29 12.93 -1.08
C VAL A 150 -8.57 12.79 0.26
N ALA A 151 -8.89 11.76 1.05
CA ALA A 151 -8.27 11.54 2.35
C ALA A 151 -6.74 11.34 2.24
N LYS A 152 -6.27 10.58 1.24
CA LYS A 152 -4.83 10.38 0.99
C LYS A 152 -4.14 11.68 0.60
N LYS A 153 -4.76 12.48 -0.28
CA LYS A 153 -4.24 13.81 -0.64
C LYS A 153 -4.18 14.74 0.58
N VAL A 154 -5.21 14.78 1.40
CA VAL A 154 -5.27 15.63 2.61
C VAL A 154 -4.13 15.31 3.57
N ILE A 155 -3.78 14.03 3.75
CA ILE A 155 -2.62 13.63 4.57
C ILE A 155 -1.32 14.17 3.98
N ASP A 156 -1.13 14.15 2.65
CA ASP A 156 0.05 14.73 2.01
C ASP A 156 0.15 16.24 2.30
N ASP A 157 -0.97 16.97 2.22
CA ASP A 157 -1.03 18.40 2.53
C ASP A 157 -0.69 18.68 4.02
N TYR A 158 -1.17 17.83 4.95
CA TYR A 158 -0.80 17.95 6.38
C TYR A 158 0.68 17.64 6.64
N LEU A 159 1.26 16.64 6.00
CA LEU A 159 2.68 16.32 6.13
C LEU A 159 3.55 17.51 5.69
N PHE A 160 3.21 18.15 4.58
CA PHE A 160 3.88 19.37 4.12
C PHE A 160 3.76 20.50 5.15
N ALA A 161 2.55 20.72 5.70
CA ALA A 161 2.32 21.76 6.71
C ALA A 161 3.11 21.46 8.01
N PHE A 162 3.14 20.22 8.48
CA PHE A 162 3.91 19.81 9.67
C PHE A 162 5.41 20.00 9.48
N ARG A 163 5.94 19.71 8.28
CA ARG A 163 7.33 20.01 7.95
C ARG A 163 7.62 21.50 8.04
N TYR A 164 6.77 22.32 7.44
CA TYR A 164 6.94 23.78 7.43
C TYR A 164 6.85 24.38 8.85
N LEU A 165 5.88 23.96 9.64
CA LEU A 165 5.58 24.53 10.96
C LEU A 165 6.49 23.98 12.07
N HIS A 166 6.87 22.71 11.99
CA HIS A 166 7.51 21.98 13.09
C HIS A 166 8.86 21.35 12.71
N GLY A 167 9.29 21.45 11.45
CA GLY A 167 10.50 20.79 10.97
C GLY A 167 10.41 19.25 10.94
N ALA A 168 9.18 18.69 11.05
CA ALA A 168 8.96 17.25 11.02
C ALA A 168 9.26 16.68 9.64
N ASP A 169 10.18 15.73 9.53
CA ASP A 169 10.49 15.11 8.24
C ASP A 169 9.49 14.05 7.85
N TYR A 170 9.25 13.91 6.53
CA TYR A 170 8.36 12.90 5.98
C TYR A 170 8.78 12.41 4.61
N ALA A 171 8.25 11.22 4.24
CA ALA A 171 8.14 10.78 2.87
C ALA A 171 6.74 10.20 2.66
N SER A 172 6.06 10.62 1.60
CA SER A 172 4.77 10.05 1.18
C SER A 172 4.99 9.20 -0.06
N LEU A 173 4.66 7.92 0.02
CA LEU A 173 4.81 6.96 -1.07
C LEU A 173 3.46 6.73 -1.74
N ALA A 174 3.29 7.31 -2.94
CA ALA A 174 2.09 7.18 -3.74
C ALA A 174 2.12 5.84 -4.50
N LEU A 175 1.48 4.83 -3.91
CA LEU A 175 1.56 3.45 -4.39
C LEU A 175 0.68 3.22 -5.62
N ALA A 176 1.19 2.48 -6.59
CA ALA A 176 0.42 1.85 -7.66
C ALA A 176 -0.37 0.63 -7.12
N ASN A 177 -0.81 -0.27 -7.97
CA ASN A 177 -1.55 -1.46 -7.56
C ASN A 177 -0.61 -2.52 -6.97
N VAL A 178 -0.44 -2.50 -5.66
CA VAL A 178 0.44 -3.46 -4.96
C VAL A 178 -0.19 -4.83 -4.94
N TYR A 179 0.62 -5.86 -5.23
CA TYR A 179 0.20 -7.27 -5.18
C TYR A 179 1.28 -8.16 -4.56
N GLY A 180 0.90 -9.34 -4.10
CA GLY A 180 1.84 -10.32 -3.57
C GLY A 180 1.29 -11.21 -2.44
N PRO A 181 2.16 -11.97 -1.77
CA PRO A 181 1.85 -12.76 -0.58
C PRO A 181 1.15 -11.96 0.51
N ARG A 182 0.23 -12.58 1.25
CA ARG A 182 -0.57 -12.00 2.34
C ARG A 182 -1.67 -11.03 1.91
N GLN A 183 -1.84 -10.76 0.60
CA GLN A 183 -2.98 -9.98 0.14
C GLN A 183 -4.27 -10.79 0.35
N ASP A 184 -5.28 -10.17 0.99
CA ASP A 184 -6.56 -10.83 1.27
C ASP A 184 -7.41 -10.93 -0.01
N PRO A 185 -7.81 -12.13 -0.47
CA PRO A 185 -8.67 -12.28 -1.64
C PRO A 185 -10.15 -11.90 -1.39
N HIS A 186 -10.55 -11.64 -0.14
CA HIS A 186 -11.95 -11.38 0.23
C HIS A 186 -12.24 -9.89 0.50
N GLY A 187 -11.21 -9.05 0.69
CA GLY A 187 -11.33 -7.62 0.92
C GLY A 187 -11.48 -6.81 -0.37
N GLU A 188 -11.06 -5.56 -0.40
CA GLU A 188 -10.78 -4.86 -1.64
C GLU A 188 -9.51 -5.44 -2.28
N ALA A 189 -9.59 -6.74 -2.45
CA ALA A 189 -8.51 -7.51 -2.95
C ALA A 189 -8.15 -6.99 -4.32
N GLY A 190 -6.91 -6.72 -4.47
CA GLY A 190 -6.36 -6.63 -5.80
C GLY A 190 -6.78 -7.86 -6.58
N VAL A 191 -7.14 -7.65 -7.82
CA VAL A 191 -7.53 -8.69 -8.76
C VAL A 191 -6.55 -9.89 -8.75
N VAL A 192 -5.27 -9.66 -8.43
CA VAL A 192 -4.23 -10.68 -8.34
C VAL A 192 -4.53 -11.71 -7.27
N ALA A 193 -4.90 -11.29 -6.04
CA ALA A 193 -5.24 -12.23 -4.96
C ALA A 193 -6.51 -13.03 -5.26
N ILE A 194 -7.51 -12.37 -5.89
CA ILE A 194 -8.74 -13.05 -6.33
C ILE A 194 -8.43 -14.13 -7.39
N PHE A 195 -7.63 -13.77 -8.40
CA PHE A 195 -7.25 -14.72 -9.44
C PHE A 195 -6.41 -15.86 -8.87
N ALA A 196 -5.45 -15.57 -8.00
CA ALA A 196 -4.64 -16.62 -7.34
C ALA A 196 -5.52 -17.63 -6.61
N GLY A 197 -6.45 -17.16 -5.77
CA GLY A 197 -7.36 -18.05 -5.03
C GLY A 197 -8.23 -18.91 -5.96
N ARG A 198 -8.82 -18.31 -6.98
CA ARG A 198 -9.71 -19.02 -7.92
C ARG A 198 -8.97 -20.00 -8.82
N LEU A 199 -7.84 -19.59 -9.41
CA LEU A 199 -7.03 -20.46 -10.26
C LEU A 199 -6.53 -21.70 -9.51
N LEU A 200 -6.14 -21.55 -8.24
CA LEU A 200 -5.70 -22.67 -7.41
C LEU A 200 -6.84 -23.56 -6.91
N ALA A 201 -8.06 -23.03 -6.85
CA ALA A 201 -9.27 -23.78 -6.51
C ALA A 201 -9.95 -24.42 -7.73
N ASP A 202 -9.38 -24.28 -8.93
CA ASP A 202 -10.00 -24.69 -10.21
C ASP A 202 -11.38 -24.05 -10.43
N GLU A 203 -11.50 -22.77 -10.01
CA GLU A 203 -12.71 -21.96 -10.15
C GLU A 203 -12.55 -20.92 -11.27
N PRO A 204 -13.62 -20.58 -12.02
CA PRO A 204 -13.55 -19.60 -13.09
C PRO A 204 -13.27 -18.21 -12.55
N CYS A 205 -12.26 -17.52 -13.09
CA CYS A 205 -11.99 -16.11 -12.84
C CYS A 205 -12.95 -15.21 -13.60
N THR A 206 -13.40 -14.12 -12.96
CA THR A 206 -14.29 -13.16 -13.60
C THR A 206 -13.52 -11.89 -13.99
N VAL A 207 -13.59 -11.52 -15.26
CA VAL A 207 -13.11 -10.25 -15.81
C VAL A 207 -14.31 -9.34 -16.06
N PHE A 208 -14.29 -8.12 -15.52
CA PHE A 208 -15.35 -7.14 -15.73
C PHE A 208 -15.04 -6.28 -16.95
N GLY A 209 -16.05 -6.00 -17.78
CA GLY A 209 -15.89 -5.33 -19.06
C GLY A 209 -15.23 -6.24 -20.10
N ASP A 210 -14.43 -5.66 -20.98
CA ASP A 210 -13.64 -6.37 -22.00
C ASP A 210 -12.25 -6.81 -21.50
N GLY A 211 -11.87 -6.40 -20.28
CA GLY A 211 -10.58 -6.71 -19.68
C GLY A 211 -9.39 -5.90 -20.22
N GLU A 212 -9.66 -4.87 -21.05
CA GLU A 212 -8.59 -4.00 -21.59
C GLU A 212 -8.27 -2.81 -20.66
N GLN A 213 -9.03 -2.60 -19.59
CA GLN A 213 -8.64 -1.63 -18.56
C GLN A 213 -7.28 -1.98 -17.97
N THR A 214 -6.42 -0.98 -17.81
CA THR A 214 -5.03 -1.18 -17.39
C THR A 214 -4.78 -0.68 -15.96
N ARG A 215 -3.82 -1.34 -15.30
CA ARG A 215 -3.25 -0.92 -14.01
C ARG A 215 -1.73 -1.10 -14.04
N ASP A 216 -1.06 -0.34 -13.21
CA ASP A 216 0.34 -0.52 -12.91
C ASP A 216 0.45 -1.45 -11.69
N PHE A 217 0.93 -2.67 -11.89
CA PHE A 217 1.07 -3.69 -10.85
C PHE A 217 2.50 -3.72 -10.33
N VAL A 218 2.68 -3.40 -9.05
CA VAL A 218 3.97 -3.40 -8.36
C VAL A 218 4.01 -4.48 -7.29
N TYR A 219 5.09 -5.26 -7.26
CA TYR A 219 5.24 -6.37 -6.31
C TYR A 219 5.54 -5.86 -4.89
N VAL A 220 5.00 -6.52 -3.87
CA VAL A 220 5.07 -6.06 -2.48
C VAL A 220 6.48 -5.91 -1.94
N ASP A 221 7.44 -6.80 -2.33
CA ASP A 221 8.81 -6.69 -1.86
C ASP A 221 9.52 -5.46 -2.44
N ASP A 222 9.23 -5.06 -3.67
CA ASP A 222 9.70 -3.80 -4.23
C ASP A 222 9.13 -2.61 -3.47
N VAL A 223 7.84 -2.67 -3.08
CA VAL A 223 7.18 -1.62 -2.30
C VAL A 223 7.82 -1.48 -0.91
N VAL A 224 8.06 -2.58 -0.19
CA VAL A 224 8.68 -2.49 1.15
C VAL A 224 10.15 -2.08 1.07
N ASP A 225 10.85 -2.36 -0.03
CA ASP A 225 12.18 -1.78 -0.29
C ASP A 225 12.12 -0.25 -0.44
N ALA A 226 11.08 0.29 -1.12
CA ALA A 226 10.86 1.74 -1.18
C ALA A 226 10.63 2.35 0.21
N PHE A 227 9.80 1.71 1.06
CA PHE A 227 9.57 2.15 2.43
C PHE A 227 10.86 2.13 3.25
N ALA A 228 11.66 1.06 3.18
CA ALA A 228 12.92 0.95 3.91
C ALA A 228 13.91 2.04 3.49
N ARG A 229 14.03 2.34 2.19
CA ARG A 229 14.86 3.43 1.67
C ARG A 229 14.35 4.80 2.09
N ALA A 230 13.03 5.02 2.04
CA ALA A 230 12.39 6.28 2.45
C ALA A 230 12.61 6.58 3.94
N ALA A 231 12.88 5.59 4.79
CA ALA A 231 13.30 5.82 6.16
C ALA A 231 14.64 6.54 6.27
N LEU A 232 15.51 6.43 5.29
CA LEU A 232 16.90 6.91 5.32
C LEU A 232 17.14 8.11 4.38
N SER A 233 16.28 8.32 3.39
CA SER A 233 16.40 9.32 2.34
C SER A 233 15.02 9.89 1.94
N GLY A 234 14.97 10.81 0.99
CA GLY A 234 13.72 11.40 0.50
C GLY A 234 13.06 12.30 1.55
N GLU A 235 13.71 13.41 1.89
CA GLU A 235 13.24 14.32 2.92
C GLU A 235 12.19 15.29 2.38
N GLY A 236 10.97 15.25 2.96
CA GLY A 236 9.88 16.14 2.59
C GLY A 236 9.35 15.92 1.17
N VAL A 237 9.34 14.66 0.70
CA VAL A 237 8.96 14.31 -0.67
C VAL A 237 7.68 13.48 -0.72
N ARG A 238 6.99 13.57 -1.87
CA ARG A 238 6.04 12.56 -2.33
C ARG A 238 6.68 11.86 -3.53
N CYS A 239 6.69 10.53 -3.55
CA CYS A 239 7.24 9.73 -4.62
C CYS A 239 6.21 8.73 -5.13
N ASN A 240 6.12 8.57 -6.44
CA ASN A 240 5.36 7.51 -7.08
C ASN A 240 6.13 6.17 -6.96
N ILE A 241 5.42 5.15 -6.48
CA ILE A 241 5.95 3.79 -6.34
C ILE A 241 5.13 2.86 -7.21
N GLY A 242 5.61 2.66 -8.41
CA GLY A 242 5.01 1.86 -9.47
C GLY A 242 6.07 1.33 -10.42
N THR A 243 5.63 0.71 -11.50
CA THR A 243 6.53 0.19 -12.54
C THR A 243 6.59 1.09 -13.77
N GLY A 244 5.63 2.00 -13.93
CA GLY A 244 5.45 2.79 -15.15
C GLY A 244 4.80 2.00 -16.29
N VAL A 245 4.47 0.72 -16.06
CA VAL A 245 3.97 -0.17 -17.10
C VAL A 245 2.48 -0.43 -16.92
N GLU A 246 1.72 -0.07 -17.93
CA GLU A 246 0.31 -0.42 -18.00
C GLU A 246 0.13 -1.91 -18.34
N THR A 247 -0.58 -2.63 -17.49
CA THR A 247 -0.93 -4.03 -17.69
C THR A 247 -2.44 -4.19 -17.73
N SER A 248 -2.99 -4.73 -18.83
CA SER A 248 -4.43 -5.01 -18.90
C SER A 248 -4.83 -6.17 -18.00
N VAL A 249 -6.08 -6.18 -17.54
CA VAL A 249 -6.63 -7.31 -16.75
C VAL A 249 -6.56 -8.62 -17.53
N ASN A 250 -6.71 -8.56 -18.85
CA ASN A 250 -6.54 -9.74 -19.72
C ASN A 250 -5.10 -10.25 -19.74
N LEU A 251 -4.11 -9.36 -19.81
CA LEU A 251 -2.69 -9.76 -19.73
C LEU A 251 -2.35 -10.33 -18.36
N LEU A 252 -2.80 -9.67 -17.29
CA LEU A 252 -2.65 -10.17 -15.93
C LEU A 252 -3.23 -11.57 -15.78
N TYR A 253 -4.48 -11.78 -16.23
CA TYR A 253 -5.12 -13.09 -16.16
C TYR A 253 -4.27 -14.17 -16.87
N ARG A 254 -3.86 -13.92 -18.12
CA ARG A 254 -3.03 -14.85 -18.90
C ARG A 254 -1.73 -15.19 -18.16
N THR A 255 -1.02 -14.17 -17.66
CA THR A 255 0.23 -14.39 -16.90
C THR A 255 0.01 -15.29 -15.68
N MET A 256 -1.08 -15.08 -14.94
CA MET A 256 -1.38 -15.88 -13.75
C MET A 256 -1.89 -17.30 -14.11
N ALA A 257 -2.71 -17.43 -15.16
CA ALA A 257 -3.22 -18.73 -15.63
C ALA A 257 -2.07 -19.61 -16.14
N ASP A 258 -1.15 -19.04 -16.93
CA ASP A 258 0.05 -19.73 -17.39
C ASP A 258 0.92 -20.19 -16.21
N ALA A 259 1.13 -19.32 -15.21
CA ALA A 259 1.90 -19.64 -14.00
C ALA A 259 1.19 -20.70 -13.10
N ALA A 260 -0.14 -20.74 -13.13
CA ALA A 260 -0.92 -21.77 -12.42
C ALA A 260 -1.07 -23.09 -13.19
N GLY A 261 -0.75 -23.10 -14.50
CA GLY A 261 -0.94 -24.24 -15.40
C GLY A 261 -2.40 -24.43 -15.83
N VAL A 262 -3.21 -23.37 -15.83
CA VAL A 262 -4.64 -23.37 -16.22
C VAL A 262 -4.78 -22.91 -17.66
N ALA A 263 -5.44 -23.71 -18.49
CA ALA A 263 -5.63 -23.44 -19.92
C ALA A 263 -6.94 -22.70 -20.24
N ASP A 264 -7.91 -22.74 -19.33
CA ASP A 264 -9.24 -22.17 -19.53
C ASP A 264 -9.19 -20.64 -19.49
N GLY A 265 -10.03 -19.97 -20.30
CA GLY A 265 -10.15 -18.53 -20.31
C GLY A 265 -11.03 -17.99 -19.15
N PRO A 266 -10.99 -16.69 -18.89
CA PRO A 266 -11.85 -16.07 -17.87
C PRO A 266 -13.29 -15.98 -18.32
N VAL A 267 -14.21 -15.82 -17.37
CA VAL A 267 -15.61 -15.48 -17.64
C VAL A 267 -15.75 -13.94 -17.64
N TYR A 268 -16.33 -13.39 -18.69
CA TYR A 268 -16.57 -11.95 -18.78
C TYR A 268 -17.92 -11.57 -18.18
N ALA A 269 -17.93 -10.47 -17.42
CA ALA A 269 -19.13 -9.88 -16.81
C ALA A 269 -19.26 -8.40 -17.22
N PRO A 270 -20.44 -7.76 -17.07
CA PRO A 270 -20.62 -6.35 -17.38
C PRO A 270 -19.57 -5.44 -16.70
N ALA A 271 -19.15 -4.38 -17.40
CA ALA A 271 -18.21 -3.41 -16.85
C ALA A 271 -18.73 -2.76 -15.56
N ARG A 272 -17.83 -2.43 -14.64
CA ARG A 272 -18.16 -1.71 -13.41
C ARG A 272 -18.30 -0.21 -13.69
N THR A 273 -19.36 0.38 -13.18
CA THR A 273 -19.58 1.83 -13.32
C THR A 273 -18.53 2.61 -12.52
N GLY A 274 -17.92 3.63 -13.14
CA GLY A 274 -16.95 4.50 -12.48
C GLY A 274 -15.54 3.90 -12.32
N GLU A 275 -15.26 2.76 -12.95
CA GLU A 275 -13.91 2.19 -12.94
C GLU A 275 -12.99 2.98 -13.87
N LEU A 276 -11.81 3.36 -13.36
CA LEU A 276 -10.75 3.98 -14.17
C LEU A 276 -10.36 3.06 -15.32
N GLN A 277 -10.20 3.62 -16.51
CA GLN A 277 -9.82 2.84 -17.68
C GLN A 277 -8.30 2.57 -17.69
N ARG A 278 -7.48 3.57 -17.36
CA ARG A 278 -6.03 3.44 -17.43
C ARG A 278 -5.37 4.08 -16.21
N SER A 279 -4.29 3.45 -15.72
CA SER A 279 -3.50 4.00 -14.62
C SER A 279 -2.07 3.45 -14.66
N ALA A 280 -1.08 4.36 -14.67
CA ALA A 280 0.33 4.05 -14.49
C ALA A 280 1.05 5.23 -13.85
N LEU A 281 2.10 4.96 -13.08
CA LEU A 281 2.87 5.95 -12.32
C LEU A 281 4.31 5.97 -12.80
N ASP A 282 4.86 7.14 -13.12
CA ASP A 282 6.29 7.28 -13.41
C ASP A 282 7.11 7.16 -12.12
N PRO A 283 8.00 6.15 -11.98
CA PRO A 283 8.84 5.95 -10.81
C PRO A 283 10.16 6.71 -10.86
N SER A 284 10.42 7.52 -11.86
CA SER A 284 11.72 8.16 -12.11
C SER A 284 12.20 9.00 -10.94
N PHE A 285 11.31 9.77 -10.32
CA PHE A 285 11.64 10.60 -9.17
C PHE A 285 12.00 9.75 -7.93
N ALA A 286 11.34 8.62 -7.70
CA ALA A 286 11.76 7.69 -6.64
C ALA A 286 13.17 7.13 -6.91
N GLY A 287 13.54 6.93 -8.19
CA GLY A 287 14.90 6.60 -8.58
C GLY A 287 15.92 7.65 -8.19
N GLU A 288 15.59 8.92 -8.36
CA GLU A 288 16.48 10.05 -8.04
C GLU A 288 16.65 10.26 -6.53
N VAL A 289 15.55 10.26 -5.76
CA VAL A 289 15.58 10.70 -4.35
C VAL A 289 15.72 9.55 -3.35
N LEU A 290 15.33 8.31 -3.72
CA LEU A 290 15.44 7.13 -2.88
C LEU A 290 16.47 6.11 -3.41
N GLY A 291 16.97 6.29 -4.64
CA GLY A 291 17.75 5.27 -5.33
C GLY A 291 16.94 3.98 -5.57
N TRP A 292 15.62 4.08 -5.68
CA TRP A 292 14.70 2.96 -5.79
C TRP A 292 14.24 2.73 -7.23
N ARG A 293 14.11 1.45 -7.59
CA ARG A 293 13.48 1.01 -8.84
C ARG A 293 12.78 -0.32 -8.61
N PRO A 294 11.66 -0.59 -9.29
CA PRO A 294 11.05 -1.91 -9.27
C PRO A 294 11.99 -2.93 -9.92
N THR A 295 12.11 -4.10 -9.33
CA THR A 295 13.03 -5.16 -9.79
C THR A 295 12.30 -6.45 -10.15
N THR A 296 11.07 -6.64 -9.66
CA THR A 296 10.30 -7.86 -9.82
C THR A 296 9.43 -7.77 -11.07
N SER A 297 9.60 -8.71 -12.00
CA SER A 297 8.71 -8.80 -13.17
C SER A 297 7.31 -9.26 -12.76
N LEU A 298 6.28 -8.93 -13.58
CA LEU A 298 4.92 -9.39 -13.33
C LEU A 298 4.86 -10.92 -13.25
N THR A 299 5.59 -11.63 -14.09
CA THR A 299 5.63 -13.10 -14.11
C THR A 299 6.24 -13.66 -12.83
N ASP A 300 7.38 -13.13 -12.37
CA ASP A 300 8.03 -13.61 -11.16
C ASP A 300 7.18 -13.34 -9.93
N GLY A 301 6.59 -12.14 -9.84
CA GLY A 301 5.69 -11.78 -8.75
C GLY A 301 4.39 -12.61 -8.75
N ALA A 302 3.84 -12.93 -9.92
CA ALA A 302 2.68 -13.82 -10.04
C ALA A 302 2.99 -15.24 -9.56
N LEU A 303 4.14 -15.80 -9.97
CA LEU A 303 4.62 -17.10 -9.50
C LEU A 303 4.79 -17.11 -7.97
N ALA A 304 5.51 -16.15 -7.41
CA ALA A 304 5.72 -16.05 -5.97
C ALA A 304 4.39 -15.91 -5.19
N THR A 305 3.43 -15.16 -5.74
CA THR A 305 2.10 -15.00 -5.15
C THR A 305 1.35 -16.35 -5.16
N LEU A 306 1.30 -17.04 -6.29
CA LEU A 306 0.65 -18.34 -6.42
C LEU A 306 1.29 -19.38 -5.49
N ASP A 307 2.61 -19.42 -5.40
CA ASP A 307 3.32 -20.34 -4.52
C ASP A 307 2.98 -20.09 -3.05
N TRP A 308 2.87 -18.84 -2.64
CA TRP A 308 2.41 -18.52 -1.29
C TRP A 308 0.98 -19.00 -1.03
N PHE A 309 0.04 -18.78 -1.96
CA PHE A 309 -1.35 -19.22 -1.83
C PHE A 309 -1.49 -20.75 -1.81
N ARG A 310 -0.60 -21.51 -2.49
CA ARG A 310 -0.57 -22.98 -2.45
C ARG A 310 -0.15 -23.55 -1.09
N ASN A 311 0.70 -22.81 -0.37
CA ASN A 311 1.33 -23.26 0.88
C ASN A 311 0.67 -22.70 2.15
N ARG A 312 -0.48 -22.05 2.01
CA ARG A 312 -1.22 -21.42 3.09
C ARG A 312 -2.19 -22.40 3.78
#